data_72b77d7dda95939c18f5d7e5f27d91fa
#
_entry.id   72b77d7dda95939c18f5d7e5f27d91fa
#
_cell.length_a   1.000
_cell.length_b   1.000
_cell.length_c   1.000
_cell.angle_alpha   90.00
_cell.angle_beta   90.00
_cell.angle_gamma   90.00
#
_symmetry.space_group_name_H-M   'P 1'
#
loop_
_entity.id
_entity.type
_entity.pdbx_description
1 polymer ?
#
loop_
_entity_poly.entity_id
_entity_poly.type
_entity_poly.pdbx_seq_one_letter_code
_entity_poly.pdbx_strand_id
1 'polypeptide(L)'
;MKRTVLAAILAASVIPLAAPAPAAAQQQAADPALQAVLAHDRRKDDRVRDAFRHPAETLAFFQVKPGMTVVDYMPAGGWFTRVLVPYLGQGGTYVALNPDLHPRLTGYWDMYRGTAEKFPAQAREWTGGEAARVIGANTNDVPADLNGTVDRFLIFREVHNMRSFGWLHDTLLTARKLLKPDGLLGIEQHRARADAPADYVLGANGYQREADVIALMGAYGFDLVAKSEINANPADPANWPQGVWMLPPGYRGTPATDIAKRAELDRIGESDRMTLLFRKRA
;
A
#
# COMPACT_ATOMS: atom_id res chain seq x y z
N MET A 1 51.67 4.51 42.36
CA MET A 1 50.21 4.70 42.51
C MET A 1 49.68 5.22 41.19
N LYS A 2 49.07 4.38 40.37
CA LYS A 2 48.44 4.79 39.09
C LYS A 2 46.92 4.82 39.31
N ARG A 3 46.32 6.01 39.20
CA ARG A 3 44.86 6.21 39.27
C ARG A 3 44.27 5.98 37.89
N THR A 4 43.49 4.92 37.75
CA THR A 4 42.68 4.66 36.57
C THR A 4 41.35 5.44 36.69
N VAL A 5 41.10 6.36 35.77
CA VAL A 5 39.82 7.08 35.69
C VAL A 5 38.92 6.27 34.74
N LEU A 6 37.84 5.77 35.30
CA LEU A 6 36.77 5.09 34.52
C LEU A 6 35.84 6.20 34.02
N ALA A 7 35.80 6.42 32.71
CA ALA A 7 34.81 7.29 32.07
C ALA A 7 33.54 6.46 31.76
N ALA A 8 32.44 6.77 32.45
CA ALA A 8 31.14 6.22 32.14
C ALA A 8 30.52 6.96 30.95
N ILE A 9 30.34 6.29 29.85
CA ILE A 9 29.60 6.82 28.68
C ILE A 9 28.11 6.56 28.91
N LEU A 10 27.35 7.63 29.23
CA LEU A 10 25.88 7.57 29.19
C LEU A 10 25.43 7.56 27.73
N ALA A 11 24.94 6.43 27.26
CA ALA A 11 24.22 6.37 26.00
C ALA A 11 22.80 6.91 26.19
N ALA A 12 22.58 8.15 25.76
CA ALA A 12 21.24 8.72 25.70
C ALA A 12 20.45 8.07 24.54
N SER A 13 19.46 7.24 24.88
CA SER A 13 18.51 6.69 23.93
C SER A 13 17.61 7.83 23.41
N VAL A 14 17.86 8.29 22.22
CA VAL A 14 16.96 9.23 21.53
C VAL A 14 15.78 8.40 20.98
N ILE A 15 14.65 8.44 21.67
CA ILE A 15 13.38 7.95 21.15
C ILE A 15 12.95 8.93 20.05
N PRO A 16 12.82 8.49 18.78
CA PRO A 16 12.31 9.38 17.75
C PRO A 16 10.86 9.71 18.06
N LEU A 17 10.58 10.96 18.41
CA LEU A 17 9.22 11.48 18.44
C LEU A 17 8.68 11.41 17.01
N ALA A 18 7.61 10.64 16.78
CA ALA A 18 6.90 10.68 15.51
C ALA A 18 6.42 12.11 15.26
N ALA A 19 6.89 12.73 14.18
CA ALA A 19 6.44 14.07 13.83
C ALA A 19 4.93 14.02 13.54
N PRO A 20 4.13 14.95 14.07
CA PRO A 20 2.70 15.00 13.76
C PRO A 20 2.51 15.19 12.26
N ALA A 21 1.48 14.52 11.70
CA ALA A 21 1.14 14.68 10.29
C ALA A 21 0.97 16.17 9.95
N PRO A 22 1.44 16.63 8.78
CA PRO A 22 1.25 18.02 8.38
C PRO A 22 -0.22 18.44 8.50
N ALA A 23 -0.50 19.64 8.96
CA ALA A 23 -1.88 20.14 9.18
C ALA A 23 -2.79 19.95 7.96
N ALA A 24 -2.24 20.07 6.73
CA ALA A 24 -2.96 19.82 5.48
C ALA A 24 -3.43 18.35 5.35
N ALA A 25 -2.65 17.37 5.81
CA ALA A 25 -3.03 15.96 5.78
C ALA A 25 -4.12 15.66 6.83
N GLN A 26 -4.05 16.27 8.00
CA GLN A 26 -5.11 16.15 9.02
C GLN A 26 -6.43 16.77 8.53
N GLN A 27 -6.37 17.93 7.89
CA GLN A 27 -7.54 18.58 7.31
C GLN A 27 -8.15 17.76 6.18
N GLN A 28 -7.33 17.13 5.34
CA GLN A 28 -7.80 16.27 4.26
C GLN A 28 -8.40 14.95 4.78
N ALA A 29 -7.83 14.37 5.83
CA ALA A 29 -8.41 13.19 6.48
C ALA A 29 -9.81 13.47 7.06
N ALA A 30 -10.07 14.72 7.48
CA ALA A 30 -11.36 15.19 7.96
C ALA A 30 -12.30 15.69 6.83
N ASP A 31 -11.93 15.56 5.55
CA ASP A 31 -12.76 15.96 4.41
C ASP A 31 -14.14 15.28 4.50
N PRO A 32 -15.25 16.05 4.58
CA PRO A 32 -16.59 15.48 4.70
C PRO A 32 -16.97 14.55 3.54
N ALA A 33 -16.48 14.79 2.34
CA ALA A 33 -16.72 13.94 1.18
C ALA A 33 -16.05 12.57 1.36
N LEU A 34 -14.79 12.54 1.84
CA LEU A 34 -14.08 11.31 2.15
C LEU A 34 -14.77 10.57 3.30
N GLN A 35 -15.15 11.26 4.37
CA GLN A 35 -15.86 10.66 5.51
C GLN A 35 -17.20 10.06 5.10
N ALA A 36 -17.98 10.71 4.24
CA ALA A 36 -19.22 10.17 3.69
C ALA A 36 -19.00 8.88 2.88
N VAL A 37 -17.93 8.84 2.07
CA VAL A 37 -17.53 7.62 1.33
C VAL A 37 -17.16 6.49 2.29
N LEU A 38 -16.39 6.77 3.33
CA LEU A 38 -15.93 5.77 4.31
C LEU A 38 -17.10 5.21 5.13
N ALA A 39 -18.08 6.04 5.48
CA ALA A 39 -19.27 5.65 6.24
C ALA A 39 -20.33 4.92 5.41
N HIS A 40 -20.24 4.93 4.08
CA HIS A 40 -21.29 4.40 3.20
C HIS A 40 -21.51 2.90 3.39
N ASP A 41 -22.78 2.44 3.32
CA ASP A 41 -23.18 1.05 3.59
C ASP A 41 -22.54 0.01 2.65
N ARG A 42 -22.14 0.40 1.43
CA ARG A 42 -21.37 -0.48 0.53
C ARG A 42 -20.07 -1.00 1.16
N ARG A 43 -19.56 -0.31 2.18
CA ARG A 43 -18.32 -0.63 2.90
C ARG A 43 -18.54 -1.31 4.26
N LYS A 44 -19.78 -1.72 4.59
CA LYS A 44 -20.08 -2.31 5.90
C LYS A 44 -19.12 -3.45 6.29
N ASP A 45 -18.78 -4.31 5.32
CA ASP A 45 -17.87 -5.45 5.53
C ASP A 45 -16.39 -5.04 5.45
N ASP A 46 -16.08 -3.94 4.78
CA ASP A 46 -14.72 -3.37 4.71
C ASP A 46 -14.34 -2.60 5.97
N ARG A 47 -15.32 -1.91 6.61
CA ARG A 47 -15.09 -1.00 7.75
C ARG A 47 -14.47 -1.68 8.96
N VAL A 48 -14.67 -2.97 9.14
CA VAL A 48 -14.02 -3.75 10.22
C VAL A 48 -12.49 -3.70 10.15
N ARG A 49 -11.95 -3.36 8.97
CA ARG A 49 -10.53 -3.25 8.73
C ARG A 49 -10.00 -1.81 8.75
N ASP A 50 -10.88 -0.81 8.84
CA ASP A 50 -10.48 0.61 8.81
C ASP A 50 -9.57 0.96 9.99
N ALA A 51 -9.81 0.34 11.17
CA ALA A 51 -8.98 0.50 12.36
C ALA A 51 -7.52 0.03 12.20
N PHE A 52 -7.24 -0.81 11.18
CA PHE A 52 -5.90 -1.29 10.86
C PHE A 52 -5.32 -0.65 9.60
N ARG A 53 -6.16 -0.04 8.77
CA ARG A 53 -5.78 0.46 7.44
C ARG A 53 -5.85 1.95 7.28
N HIS A 54 -6.43 2.64 8.27
CA HIS A 54 -6.50 4.09 8.39
C HIS A 54 -6.74 4.80 7.05
N PRO A 55 -7.84 4.46 6.30
CA PRO A 55 -7.99 4.89 4.91
C PRO A 55 -8.03 6.40 4.73
N ALA A 56 -8.63 7.14 5.67
CA ALA A 56 -8.68 8.59 5.61
C ALA A 56 -7.29 9.21 5.69
N GLU A 57 -6.54 8.81 6.71
CA GLU A 57 -5.21 9.31 7.00
C GLU A 57 -4.20 8.87 5.93
N THR A 58 -4.33 7.63 5.43
CA THR A 58 -3.47 7.09 4.37
C THR A 58 -3.67 7.85 3.05
N LEU A 59 -4.93 8.09 2.63
CA LEU A 59 -5.20 8.85 1.42
C LEU A 59 -4.83 10.32 1.56
N ALA A 60 -4.99 10.90 2.76
CA ALA A 60 -4.55 12.24 3.05
C ALA A 60 -3.01 12.37 2.99
N PHE A 61 -2.28 11.41 3.54
CA PHE A 61 -0.81 11.35 3.44
C PHE A 61 -0.35 11.23 1.98
N PHE A 62 -1.02 10.42 1.17
CA PHE A 62 -0.76 10.31 -0.27
C PHE A 62 -1.30 11.51 -1.07
N GLN A 63 -1.93 12.48 -0.41
CA GLN A 63 -2.47 13.71 -0.99
C GLN A 63 -3.45 13.41 -2.14
N VAL A 64 -4.26 12.38 -2.01
CA VAL A 64 -5.32 12.05 -2.98
C VAL A 64 -6.48 13.02 -2.82
N LYS A 65 -6.96 13.61 -3.91
CA LYS A 65 -8.06 14.60 -3.92
C LYS A 65 -9.12 14.26 -4.97
N PRO A 66 -10.36 14.72 -4.81
CA PRO A 66 -11.36 14.67 -5.87
C PRO A 66 -10.84 15.24 -7.19
N GLY A 67 -11.28 14.67 -8.31
CA GLY A 67 -10.91 15.09 -9.66
C GLY A 67 -9.54 14.61 -10.15
N MET A 68 -8.74 13.94 -9.33
CA MET A 68 -7.43 13.42 -9.73
C MET A 68 -7.53 12.19 -10.63
N THR A 69 -6.47 11.96 -11.41
CA THR A 69 -6.19 10.66 -12.04
C THR A 69 -5.30 9.84 -11.11
N VAL A 70 -5.83 8.72 -10.63
CA VAL A 70 -5.16 7.82 -9.66
C VAL A 70 -5.01 6.42 -10.23
N VAL A 71 -3.80 5.91 -10.22
CA VAL A 71 -3.51 4.49 -10.48
C VAL A 71 -3.51 3.74 -9.15
N ASP A 72 -4.25 2.64 -9.08
CA ASP A 72 -4.20 1.65 -8.01
C ASP A 72 -3.63 0.35 -8.58
N TYR A 73 -2.43 -0.01 -8.12
CA TYR A 73 -1.72 -1.18 -8.62
C TYR A 73 -2.22 -2.46 -7.93
N MET A 74 -2.72 -3.40 -8.72
CA MET A 74 -3.31 -4.67 -8.27
C MET A 74 -4.40 -4.48 -7.20
N PRO A 75 -5.51 -3.81 -7.53
CA PRO A 75 -6.56 -3.48 -6.55
C PRO A 75 -7.29 -4.70 -5.98
N ALA A 76 -7.02 -5.91 -6.49
CA ALA A 76 -7.54 -7.19 -6.02
C ALA A 76 -9.07 -7.17 -5.80
N GLY A 77 -9.53 -7.48 -4.59
CA GLY A 77 -10.94 -7.47 -4.20
C GLY A 77 -11.54 -6.07 -3.99
N GLY A 78 -10.87 -4.99 -4.41
CA GLY A 78 -11.44 -3.65 -4.51
C GLY A 78 -11.64 -2.91 -3.18
N TRP A 79 -10.90 -3.25 -2.12
CA TRP A 79 -11.07 -2.58 -0.83
C TRP A 79 -10.83 -1.06 -0.94
N PHE A 80 -9.72 -0.63 -1.55
CA PHE A 80 -9.46 0.78 -1.84
C PHE A 80 -10.29 1.29 -3.02
N THR A 81 -10.66 0.46 -3.99
CA THR A 81 -11.54 0.84 -5.12
C THR A 81 -12.86 1.41 -4.62
N ARG A 82 -13.48 0.78 -3.59
CA ARG A 82 -14.72 1.23 -2.97
C ARG A 82 -14.59 2.52 -2.17
N VAL A 83 -13.38 3.02 -1.99
CA VAL A 83 -13.08 4.35 -1.44
C VAL A 83 -12.68 5.31 -2.54
N LEU A 84 -11.66 4.95 -3.35
CA LEU A 84 -11.06 5.85 -4.34
C LEU A 84 -12.06 6.25 -5.44
N VAL A 85 -12.79 5.30 -6.03
CA VAL A 85 -13.70 5.59 -7.15
C VAL A 85 -14.78 6.60 -6.75
N PRO A 86 -15.52 6.43 -5.63
CA PRO A 86 -16.48 7.44 -5.19
C PRO A 86 -15.84 8.77 -4.76
N TYR A 87 -14.68 8.72 -4.09
CA TYR A 87 -14.02 9.92 -3.60
C TYR A 87 -13.46 10.80 -4.72
N LEU A 88 -12.89 10.18 -5.77
CA LEU A 88 -12.42 10.92 -6.95
C LEU A 88 -13.55 11.64 -7.68
N GLY A 89 -14.77 11.12 -7.62
CA GLY A 89 -15.95 11.75 -8.19
C GLY A 89 -15.95 11.80 -9.72
N GLN A 90 -17.00 12.39 -10.31
CA GLN A 90 -17.20 12.41 -11.77
C GLN A 90 -16.07 13.10 -12.56
N GLY A 91 -15.34 14.04 -11.95
CA GLY A 91 -14.18 14.70 -12.57
C GLY A 91 -12.88 13.88 -12.51
N GLY A 92 -12.87 12.77 -11.78
CA GLY A 92 -11.67 11.96 -11.58
C GLY A 92 -11.56 10.75 -12.50
N THR A 93 -10.38 10.19 -12.56
CA THR A 93 -10.10 8.93 -13.27
C THR A 93 -9.40 7.95 -12.33
N TYR A 94 -9.95 6.75 -12.22
CA TYR A 94 -9.34 5.63 -11.49
C TYR A 94 -8.82 4.60 -12.49
N VAL A 95 -7.56 4.24 -12.37
CA VAL A 95 -6.90 3.25 -13.23
C VAL A 95 -6.53 2.03 -12.39
N ALA A 96 -7.23 0.92 -12.61
CA ALA A 96 -6.86 -0.39 -12.08
C ALA A 96 -5.75 -0.98 -12.95
N LEU A 97 -4.51 -0.92 -12.46
CA LEU A 97 -3.35 -1.40 -13.20
C LEU A 97 -2.90 -2.75 -12.64
N ASN A 98 -2.80 -3.76 -13.50
CA ASN A 98 -2.27 -5.07 -13.15
C ASN A 98 -0.93 -5.33 -13.86
N PRO A 99 -0.07 -6.24 -13.31
CA PRO A 99 1.08 -6.71 -14.08
C PRO A 99 0.63 -7.49 -15.32
N ASP A 100 1.50 -7.55 -16.32
CA ASP A 100 1.35 -8.54 -17.38
C ASP A 100 1.67 -9.94 -16.81
N LEU A 101 0.67 -10.81 -16.76
CA LEU A 101 0.80 -12.13 -16.16
C LEU A 101 1.39 -13.12 -17.15
N HIS A 102 2.61 -13.55 -16.90
CA HIS A 102 3.22 -14.62 -17.71
C HIS A 102 2.29 -15.85 -17.81
N PRO A 103 2.09 -16.46 -18.98
CA PRO A 103 1.17 -17.58 -19.17
C PRO A 103 1.40 -18.79 -18.26
N ARG A 104 2.63 -19.00 -17.79
CA ARG A 104 2.99 -20.09 -16.87
C ARG A 104 2.56 -19.87 -15.42
N LEU A 105 2.20 -18.66 -15.03
CA LEU A 105 1.63 -18.39 -13.71
C LEU A 105 0.20 -18.91 -13.69
N THR A 106 -0.10 -19.83 -12.79
CA THR A 106 -1.40 -20.51 -12.64
C THR A 106 -1.88 -20.48 -11.20
N GLY A 107 -3.04 -21.09 -10.94
CA GLY A 107 -3.62 -21.17 -9.59
C GLY A 107 -4.11 -19.82 -9.09
N TYR A 108 -3.59 -19.35 -7.96
CA TYR A 108 -4.02 -18.07 -7.36
C TYR A 108 -3.98 -16.89 -8.37
N TRP A 109 -3.01 -16.90 -9.31
CA TRP A 109 -2.84 -15.79 -10.26
C TRP A 109 -3.83 -15.81 -11.42
N ASP A 110 -4.51 -16.94 -11.65
CA ASP A 110 -5.52 -17.03 -12.73
C ASP A 110 -6.71 -16.09 -12.49
N MET A 111 -7.00 -15.76 -11.23
CA MET A 111 -8.05 -14.80 -10.87
C MET A 111 -7.78 -13.39 -11.41
N TYR A 112 -6.53 -13.05 -11.70
CA TYR A 112 -6.15 -11.73 -12.24
C TYR A 112 -6.16 -11.70 -13.78
N ARG A 113 -6.34 -12.85 -14.47
CA ARG A 113 -6.39 -12.88 -15.93
C ARG A 113 -7.67 -12.25 -16.45
N GLY A 114 -7.53 -11.32 -17.40
CA GLY A 114 -8.65 -10.58 -17.97
C GLY A 114 -9.31 -9.60 -16.99
N THR A 115 -8.71 -9.33 -15.83
CA THR A 115 -9.26 -8.35 -14.90
C THR A 115 -9.22 -6.95 -15.47
N ALA A 116 -8.22 -6.58 -16.25
CA ALA A 116 -8.15 -5.27 -16.88
C ALA A 116 -9.41 -4.97 -17.69
N GLU A 117 -9.90 -5.92 -18.48
CA GLU A 117 -11.12 -5.79 -19.28
C GLU A 117 -12.40 -5.75 -18.42
N LYS A 118 -12.47 -6.60 -17.40
CA LYS A 118 -13.67 -6.78 -16.56
C LYS A 118 -13.79 -5.74 -15.45
N PHE A 119 -12.69 -5.16 -15.03
CA PHE A 119 -12.63 -4.32 -13.83
C PHE A 119 -13.54 -3.09 -13.88
N PRO A 120 -13.70 -2.36 -14.99
CA PRO A 120 -14.61 -1.22 -15.05
C PRO A 120 -16.07 -1.58 -14.73
N ALA A 121 -16.54 -2.73 -15.18
CA ALA A 121 -17.89 -3.20 -14.88
C ALA A 121 -18.00 -3.61 -13.40
N GLN A 122 -17.03 -4.35 -12.89
CA GLN A 122 -16.97 -4.79 -11.50
C GLN A 122 -16.87 -3.61 -10.53
N ALA A 123 -16.03 -2.61 -10.82
CA ALA A 123 -15.92 -1.41 -10.00
C ALA A 123 -17.23 -0.62 -9.96
N ARG A 124 -17.96 -0.55 -11.07
CA ARG A 124 -19.28 0.09 -11.14
C ARG A 124 -20.29 -0.63 -10.25
N GLU A 125 -20.31 -1.97 -10.26
CA GLU A 125 -21.14 -2.77 -9.37
C GLU A 125 -20.80 -2.48 -7.89
N TRP A 126 -19.53 -2.45 -7.54
CA TRP A 126 -19.09 -2.20 -6.16
C TRP A 126 -19.36 -0.77 -5.66
N THR A 127 -19.45 0.21 -6.57
CA THR A 127 -19.55 1.63 -6.20
C THR A 127 -20.92 2.26 -6.47
N GLY A 128 -21.83 1.53 -7.14
CA GLY A 128 -23.19 2.01 -7.41
C GLY A 128 -23.32 2.93 -8.63
N GLY A 129 -22.27 3.03 -9.48
CA GLY A 129 -22.36 3.59 -10.83
C GLY A 129 -22.04 5.07 -11.01
N GLU A 130 -22.30 5.95 -10.05
CA GLU A 130 -22.03 7.39 -10.14
C GLU A 130 -20.71 7.73 -9.47
N ALA A 131 -19.61 7.77 -10.26
CA ALA A 131 -18.29 7.92 -9.69
C ALA A 131 -17.27 8.31 -10.77
N ALA A 132 -15.99 8.25 -10.44
CA ALA A 132 -14.88 8.48 -11.37
C ALA A 132 -14.94 7.56 -12.60
N ARG A 133 -14.39 8.02 -13.72
CA ARG A 133 -14.10 7.16 -14.87
C ARG A 133 -13.18 6.03 -14.42
N VAL A 134 -13.55 4.78 -14.70
CA VAL A 134 -12.73 3.61 -14.37
C VAL A 134 -12.10 3.04 -15.63
N ILE A 135 -10.79 2.83 -15.61
CA ILE A 135 -10.00 2.18 -16.65
C ILE A 135 -9.34 0.96 -16.03
N GLY A 136 -9.41 -0.19 -16.69
CA GLY A 136 -8.59 -1.36 -16.38
C GLY A 136 -7.48 -1.48 -17.43
N ALA A 137 -6.25 -1.77 -16.99
CA ALA A 137 -5.10 -1.94 -17.86
C ALA A 137 -4.10 -2.94 -17.28
N ASN A 138 -3.24 -3.50 -18.13
CA ASN A 138 -2.03 -4.19 -17.71
C ASN A 138 -0.80 -3.35 -18.05
N THR A 139 0.33 -3.61 -17.38
CA THR A 139 1.56 -2.82 -17.57
C THR A 139 2.07 -2.79 -19.01
N ASN A 140 1.78 -3.82 -19.80
CA ASN A 140 2.13 -3.93 -21.22
C ASN A 140 1.10 -3.31 -22.19
N ASP A 141 -0.10 -2.93 -21.69
CA ASP A 141 -1.22 -2.47 -22.51
C ASP A 141 -1.91 -1.23 -21.89
N VAL A 142 -1.13 -0.33 -21.35
CA VAL A 142 -1.66 0.93 -20.78
C VAL A 142 -1.98 1.91 -21.91
N PRO A 143 -3.20 2.50 -21.93
CA PRO A 143 -3.57 3.52 -22.89
C PRO A 143 -2.56 4.68 -22.94
N ALA A 144 -2.09 5.04 -24.13
CA ALA A 144 -1.02 6.02 -24.31
C ALA A 144 -1.43 7.44 -23.90
N ASP A 145 -2.72 7.75 -23.89
CA ASP A 145 -3.28 9.04 -23.44
C ASP A 145 -3.17 9.24 -21.93
N LEU A 146 -2.85 8.19 -21.16
CA LEU A 146 -2.54 8.30 -19.74
C LEU A 146 -1.10 8.76 -19.45
N ASN A 147 -0.20 8.79 -20.44
CA ASN A 147 1.18 9.19 -20.24
C ASN A 147 1.27 10.64 -19.72
N GLY A 148 1.94 10.84 -18.58
CA GLY A 148 2.13 12.14 -17.96
C GLY A 148 0.85 12.78 -17.43
N THR A 149 -0.22 12.03 -17.23
CA THR A 149 -1.51 12.54 -16.73
C THR A 149 -1.87 12.09 -15.32
N VAL A 150 -1.15 11.14 -14.76
CA VAL A 150 -1.44 10.53 -13.46
C VAL A 150 -0.93 11.43 -12.33
N ASP A 151 -1.82 11.80 -11.42
CA ASP A 151 -1.50 12.58 -10.21
C ASP A 151 -0.90 11.70 -9.12
N ARG A 152 -1.45 10.51 -8.92
CA ARG A 152 -1.01 9.56 -7.89
C ARG A 152 -0.92 8.14 -8.45
N PHE A 153 0.20 7.48 -8.19
CA PHE A 153 0.39 6.06 -8.45
C PHE A 153 0.51 5.36 -7.09
N LEU A 154 -0.45 4.50 -6.76
CA LEU A 154 -0.56 3.88 -5.44
C LEU A 154 -0.25 2.39 -5.51
N ILE A 155 0.58 1.91 -4.58
CA ILE A 155 0.94 0.50 -4.43
C ILE A 155 0.61 0.08 -3.00
N PHE A 156 -0.48 -0.67 -2.83
CA PHE A 156 -0.90 -1.15 -1.53
C PHE A 156 -0.51 -2.61 -1.32
N ARG A 157 0.58 -2.85 -0.58
CA ARG A 157 1.06 -4.18 -0.15
C ARG A 157 1.45 -5.13 -1.30
N GLU A 158 1.94 -4.59 -2.41
CA GLU A 158 2.28 -5.38 -3.60
C GLU A 158 3.79 -5.37 -3.94
N VAL A 159 4.64 -4.59 -3.25
CA VAL A 159 6.09 -4.55 -3.53
C VAL A 159 6.73 -5.93 -3.40
N HIS A 160 6.30 -6.73 -2.43
CA HIS A 160 6.79 -8.09 -2.23
C HIS A 160 6.44 -9.02 -3.42
N ASN A 161 5.24 -8.91 -3.99
CA ASN A 161 4.83 -9.65 -5.18
C ASN A 161 5.58 -9.16 -6.42
N MET A 162 5.73 -7.84 -6.60
CA MET A 162 6.53 -7.27 -7.69
C MET A 162 7.95 -7.83 -7.71
N ARG A 163 8.58 -8.00 -6.53
CA ARG A 163 9.91 -8.61 -6.40
C ARG A 163 9.90 -10.12 -6.69
N SER A 164 8.93 -10.84 -6.13
CA SER A 164 8.87 -12.31 -6.24
C SER A 164 8.59 -12.79 -7.66
N PHE A 165 7.82 -12.03 -8.44
CA PHE A 165 7.36 -12.44 -9.77
C PHE A 165 8.00 -11.67 -10.92
N GLY A 166 8.97 -10.79 -10.63
CA GLY A 166 9.71 -10.05 -11.65
C GLY A 166 8.94 -8.87 -12.27
N TRP A 167 7.82 -8.43 -11.66
CA TRP A 167 7.00 -7.33 -12.19
C TRP A 167 7.52 -5.94 -11.83
N LEU A 168 8.55 -5.87 -10.99
CA LEU A 168 9.04 -4.61 -10.44
C LEU A 168 9.50 -3.63 -11.52
N HIS A 169 10.31 -4.13 -12.47
CA HIS A 169 10.90 -3.30 -13.52
C HIS A 169 9.81 -2.63 -14.37
N ASP A 170 8.92 -3.43 -14.95
CA ASP A 170 7.87 -2.92 -15.83
C ASP A 170 6.89 -2.01 -15.09
N THR A 171 6.53 -2.35 -13.85
CA THR A 171 5.64 -1.53 -13.03
C THR A 171 6.24 -0.16 -12.72
N LEU A 172 7.52 -0.09 -12.31
CA LEU A 172 8.15 1.18 -11.94
C LEU A 172 8.48 2.04 -13.16
N LEU A 173 8.83 1.44 -14.32
CA LEU A 173 8.95 2.20 -15.58
C LEU A 173 7.59 2.74 -16.02
N THR A 174 6.53 1.94 -15.90
CA THR A 174 5.16 2.37 -16.18
C THR A 174 4.75 3.52 -15.26
N ALA A 175 5.02 3.42 -13.95
CA ALA A 175 4.74 4.50 -13.00
C ALA A 175 5.44 5.81 -13.40
N ARG A 176 6.72 5.75 -13.81
CA ARG A 176 7.47 6.92 -14.28
C ARG A 176 6.87 7.53 -15.55
N LYS A 177 6.41 6.69 -16.47
CA LYS A 177 5.80 7.12 -17.74
C LYS A 177 4.45 7.80 -17.54
N LEU A 178 3.63 7.26 -16.64
CA LEU A 178 2.26 7.71 -16.38
C LEU A 178 2.22 8.97 -15.50
N LEU A 179 3.07 9.06 -14.48
CA LEU A 179 3.05 10.18 -13.53
C LEU A 179 3.35 11.52 -14.21
N LYS A 180 2.56 12.54 -13.86
CA LYS A 180 2.86 13.96 -14.13
C LYS A 180 4.26 14.32 -13.64
N PRO A 181 4.87 15.44 -14.08
CA PRO A 181 6.14 15.93 -13.53
C PRO A 181 6.09 16.11 -11.99
N ASP A 182 4.98 16.58 -11.44
CA ASP A 182 4.70 16.78 -10.01
C ASP A 182 3.89 15.64 -9.39
N GLY A 183 3.59 14.57 -10.14
CA GLY A 183 2.89 13.39 -9.68
C GLY A 183 3.68 12.62 -8.62
N LEU A 184 2.96 11.93 -7.71
CA LEU A 184 3.57 11.23 -6.58
C LEU A 184 3.27 9.74 -6.62
N LEU A 185 4.26 8.94 -6.18
CA LEU A 185 4.15 7.50 -5.94
C LEU A 185 3.93 7.27 -4.45
N GLY A 186 2.78 6.69 -4.08
CA GLY A 186 2.47 6.29 -2.71
C GLY A 186 2.64 4.78 -2.53
N ILE A 187 3.33 4.37 -1.48
CA ILE A 187 3.55 2.95 -1.14
C ILE A 187 3.14 2.70 0.30
N GLU A 188 2.23 1.76 0.49
CA GLU A 188 1.97 1.09 1.76
C GLU A 188 2.46 -0.36 1.62
N GLN A 189 3.36 -0.83 2.51
CA GLN A 189 3.95 -2.17 2.40
C GLN A 189 4.20 -2.79 3.77
N HIS A 190 3.98 -4.09 3.90
CA HIS A 190 4.31 -4.84 5.12
C HIS A 190 5.77 -4.66 5.48
N ARG A 191 6.02 -4.16 6.70
CA ARG A 191 7.35 -3.77 7.16
C ARG A 191 8.00 -4.88 7.95
N ALA A 192 9.15 -5.35 7.48
CA ALA A 192 10.03 -6.23 8.22
C ALA A 192 10.80 -5.45 9.28
N ARG A 193 11.28 -6.15 10.30
CA ARG A 193 12.31 -5.63 11.20
C ARG A 193 13.56 -5.23 10.42
N ALA A 194 14.26 -4.22 10.87
CA ALA A 194 15.48 -3.74 10.20
C ALA A 194 16.58 -4.81 10.17
N ASP A 195 16.64 -5.68 11.20
CA ASP A 195 17.58 -6.79 11.36
C ASP A 195 17.07 -8.13 10.78
N ALA A 196 15.90 -8.15 10.13
CA ALA A 196 15.37 -9.39 9.55
C ALA A 196 16.36 -10.02 8.55
N PRO A 197 16.50 -11.35 8.50
CA PRO A 197 17.39 -12.02 7.56
C PRO A 197 17.06 -11.68 6.10
N ALA A 198 18.07 -11.71 5.23
CA ALA A 198 17.90 -11.36 3.83
C ALA A 198 16.91 -12.27 3.10
N ASP A 199 16.96 -13.57 3.35
CA ASP A 199 16.06 -14.57 2.79
C ASP A 199 14.61 -14.40 3.23
N TYR A 200 14.37 -13.85 4.44
CA TYR A 200 13.03 -13.56 4.93
C TYR A 200 12.35 -12.42 4.16
N VAL A 201 13.12 -11.44 3.65
CA VAL A 201 12.62 -10.22 3.01
C VAL A 201 12.67 -10.22 1.48
N LEU A 202 12.92 -11.37 0.85
CA LEU A 202 12.97 -11.49 -0.62
C LEU A 202 11.59 -11.46 -1.31
N GLY A 203 10.50 -11.49 -0.55
CA GLY A 203 9.13 -11.38 -1.07
C GLY A 203 8.19 -12.47 -0.57
N ALA A 204 8.64 -13.73 -0.49
CA ALA A 204 7.80 -14.89 -0.17
C ALA A 204 7.05 -14.79 1.19
N ASN A 205 7.53 -14.02 2.13
CA ASN A 205 6.89 -13.80 3.43
C ASN A 205 6.05 -12.52 3.50
N GLY A 206 5.96 -11.76 2.41
CA GLY A 206 5.19 -10.50 2.33
C GLY A 206 5.93 -9.29 2.90
N TYR A 207 6.83 -9.47 3.84
CA TYR A 207 7.54 -8.39 4.53
C TYR A 207 8.73 -7.87 3.74
N GLN A 208 8.95 -6.54 3.81
CA GLN A 208 10.10 -5.84 3.21
C GLN A 208 10.74 -4.91 4.24
N ARG A 209 12.07 -4.79 4.27
CA ARG A 209 12.69 -3.73 5.09
C ARG A 209 12.40 -2.36 4.49
N GLU A 210 12.10 -1.39 5.31
CA GLU A 210 11.83 -0.01 4.86
C GLU A 210 13.01 0.57 4.07
N ALA A 211 14.23 0.38 4.57
CA ALA A 211 15.44 0.86 3.90
C ALA A 211 15.62 0.24 2.50
N ASP A 212 15.31 -1.06 2.34
CA ASP A 212 15.42 -1.75 1.06
C ASP A 212 14.40 -1.20 0.05
N VAL A 213 13.15 -0.91 0.49
CA VAL A 213 12.14 -0.31 -0.37
C VAL A 213 12.54 1.09 -0.81
N ILE A 214 13.05 1.91 0.11
CA ILE A 214 13.52 3.26 -0.21
C ILE A 214 14.68 3.22 -1.21
N ALA A 215 15.67 2.37 -0.99
CA ALA A 215 16.81 2.21 -1.89
C ALA A 215 16.36 1.72 -3.28
N LEU A 216 15.42 0.78 -3.30
CA LEU A 216 14.86 0.23 -4.53
C LEU A 216 14.13 1.32 -5.35
N MET A 217 13.28 2.11 -4.73
CA MET A 217 12.61 3.24 -5.40
C MET A 217 13.64 4.26 -5.89
N GLY A 218 14.69 4.53 -5.10
CA GLY A 218 15.82 5.39 -5.49
C GLY A 218 16.54 4.91 -6.74
N ALA A 219 16.76 3.60 -6.89
CA ALA A 219 17.38 3.01 -8.07
C ALA A 219 16.53 3.19 -9.34
N TYR A 220 15.20 3.27 -9.20
CA TYR A 220 14.27 3.55 -10.30
C TYR A 220 13.98 5.04 -10.49
N GLY A 221 14.75 5.93 -9.85
CA GLY A 221 14.62 7.38 -10.04
C GLY A 221 13.45 8.01 -9.32
N PHE A 222 13.11 7.50 -8.13
CA PHE A 222 12.16 8.12 -7.21
C PHE A 222 12.86 8.56 -5.94
N ASP A 223 12.67 9.81 -5.54
CA ASP A 223 13.19 10.34 -4.27
C ASP A 223 12.13 10.30 -3.19
N LEU A 224 12.50 9.86 -1.99
CA LEU A 224 11.62 9.87 -0.84
C LEU A 224 11.28 11.32 -0.46
N VAL A 225 9.99 11.62 -0.39
CA VAL A 225 9.45 12.93 0.02
C VAL A 225 9.07 12.91 1.50
N ALA A 226 8.37 11.84 1.91
CA ALA A 226 7.89 11.69 3.28
C ALA A 226 7.67 10.22 3.62
N LYS A 227 7.66 9.92 4.92
CA LYS A 227 7.22 8.65 5.48
C LYS A 227 6.30 8.88 6.67
N SER A 228 5.43 7.90 6.95
CA SER A 228 4.47 7.99 8.04
C SER A 228 4.33 6.65 8.75
N GLU A 229 4.05 6.74 10.06
CA GLU A 229 3.73 5.61 10.91
C GLU A 229 2.20 5.35 11.04
N ILE A 230 1.38 5.95 10.18
CA ILE A 230 -0.08 5.83 10.20
C ILE A 230 -0.52 4.36 10.22
N ASN A 231 0.14 3.50 9.45
CA ASN A 231 -0.17 2.07 9.33
C ASN A 231 0.80 1.18 10.12
N ALA A 232 1.55 1.75 11.07
CA ALA A 232 2.42 0.98 11.95
C ALA A 232 1.62 0.14 12.94
N ASN A 233 2.07 -1.08 13.16
CA ASN A 233 1.54 -1.96 14.20
C ASN A 233 2.68 -2.57 15.02
N PRO A 234 3.06 -1.97 16.15
CA PRO A 234 4.14 -2.46 16.99
C PRO A 234 3.84 -3.81 17.67
N ALA A 235 2.59 -4.28 17.63
CA ALA A 235 2.22 -5.60 18.14
C ALA A 235 2.58 -6.73 17.16
N ASP A 236 2.84 -6.42 15.88
CA ASP A 236 3.30 -7.40 14.90
C ASP A 236 4.80 -7.66 15.05
N PRO A 237 5.24 -8.86 15.44
CA PRO A 237 6.66 -9.17 15.56
C PRO A 237 7.37 -9.29 14.21
N ALA A 238 6.65 -9.33 13.09
CA ALA A 238 7.13 -9.41 11.71
C ALA A 238 8.16 -10.55 11.45
N ASN A 239 7.97 -11.70 12.13
CA ASN A 239 8.85 -12.87 12.03
C ASN A 239 8.08 -14.20 11.88
N TRP A 240 6.87 -14.13 11.37
CA TRP A 240 5.96 -15.27 11.21
C TRP A 240 6.55 -16.32 10.25
N PRO A 241 6.56 -17.63 10.61
CA PRO A 241 7.15 -18.68 9.77
C PRO A 241 6.54 -18.83 8.38
N GLN A 242 5.27 -18.45 8.22
CA GLN A 242 4.57 -18.47 6.92
C GLN A 242 4.23 -17.05 6.43
N GLY A 243 4.99 -16.07 6.90
CA GLY A 243 4.86 -14.66 6.50
C GLY A 243 3.61 -13.98 7.04
N VAL A 244 3.34 -12.80 6.50
CA VAL A 244 2.25 -11.91 6.89
C VAL A 244 0.86 -12.56 6.85
N TRP A 245 0.69 -13.59 6.04
CA TRP A 245 -0.60 -14.28 5.87
C TRP A 245 -1.03 -15.10 7.08
N MET A 246 -0.18 -15.28 8.10
CA MET A 246 -0.58 -15.86 9.38
C MET A 246 -1.45 -14.91 10.19
N LEU A 247 -1.33 -13.60 9.97
CA LEU A 247 -2.18 -12.59 10.60
C LEU A 247 -3.57 -12.49 9.94
N PRO A 248 -4.54 -11.84 10.61
CA PRO A 248 -5.84 -11.53 10.03
C PRO A 248 -5.72 -10.75 8.69
N PRO A 249 -6.62 -11.00 7.76
CA PRO A 249 -7.71 -11.99 7.74
C PRO A 249 -7.27 -13.35 7.17
N GLY A 250 -5.96 -13.54 6.93
CA GLY A 250 -5.42 -14.72 6.25
C GLY A 250 -5.44 -15.98 7.10
N TYR A 251 -5.02 -15.87 8.36
CA TYR A 251 -4.90 -16.96 9.34
C TYR A 251 -4.21 -18.22 8.77
N ARG A 252 -3.25 -18.03 7.86
CA ARG A 252 -2.54 -19.16 7.26
C ARG A 252 -1.93 -20.05 8.34
N GLY A 253 -2.17 -21.36 8.25
CA GLY A 253 -1.71 -22.33 9.24
C GLY A 253 -2.56 -22.41 10.52
N THR A 254 -3.61 -21.57 10.67
CA THR A 254 -4.52 -21.58 11.84
C THR A 254 -5.93 -21.95 11.40
N PRO A 255 -6.38 -23.19 11.66
CA PRO A 255 -7.72 -23.63 11.30
C PRO A 255 -8.81 -22.75 11.93
N ALA A 256 -9.99 -22.67 11.28
CA ALA A 256 -11.13 -21.92 11.82
C ALA A 256 -11.60 -22.46 13.19
N THR A 257 -11.33 -23.72 13.46
CA THR A 257 -11.67 -24.40 14.74
C THR A 257 -10.73 -24.04 15.88
N ASP A 258 -9.54 -23.47 15.60
CA ASP A 258 -8.60 -23.02 16.64
C ASP A 258 -8.95 -21.59 17.06
N ILE A 259 -10.06 -21.46 17.79
CA ILE A 259 -10.62 -20.18 18.24
C ILE A 259 -9.63 -19.44 19.15
N ALA A 260 -8.91 -20.16 20.02
CA ALA A 260 -7.95 -19.57 20.95
C ALA A 260 -6.78 -18.90 20.20
N LYS A 261 -6.18 -19.60 19.22
CA LYS A 261 -5.09 -19.05 18.41
C LYS A 261 -5.55 -17.91 17.52
N ARG A 262 -6.75 -18.01 16.92
CA ARG A 262 -7.32 -16.90 16.15
C ARG A 262 -7.53 -15.67 17.00
N ALA A 263 -8.09 -15.81 18.22
CA ALA A 263 -8.26 -14.69 19.14
C ALA A 263 -6.92 -14.05 19.57
N GLU A 264 -5.84 -14.82 19.65
CA GLU A 264 -4.48 -14.30 19.88
C GLU A 264 -4.03 -13.45 18.68
N LEU A 265 -4.21 -13.95 17.45
CA LEU A 265 -3.86 -13.25 16.22
C LEU A 265 -4.71 -11.99 16.03
N ASP A 266 -6.01 -12.04 16.36
CA ASP A 266 -6.91 -10.90 16.29
C ASP A 266 -6.51 -9.76 17.23
N ARG A 267 -5.92 -10.07 18.39
CA ARG A 267 -5.38 -9.05 19.30
C ARG A 267 -4.15 -8.35 18.74
N ILE A 268 -3.39 -9.01 17.87
CA ILE A 268 -2.30 -8.41 17.11
C ILE A 268 -2.89 -7.55 15.99
N GLY A 269 -3.87 -8.08 15.27
CA GLY A 269 -4.49 -7.43 14.12
C GLY A 269 -3.75 -7.65 12.81
N GLU A 270 -3.86 -6.68 11.89
CA GLU A 270 -3.13 -6.73 10.62
C GLU A 270 -1.64 -6.39 10.84
N SER A 271 -0.80 -6.71 9.87
CA SER A 271 0.66 -6.52 9.92
C SER A 271 1.10 -5.08 10.17
N ASP A 272 2.31 -4.93 10.68
CA ASP A 272 3.04 -3.66 10.66
C ASP A 272 3.31 -3.21 9.22
N ARG A 273 3.10 -1.92 8.91
CA ARG A 273 3.25 -1.39 7.56
C ARG A 273 3.93 -0.03 7.54
N MET A 274 4.94 0.09 6.65
CA MET A 274 5.49 1.37 6.26
C MET A 274 4.54 2.09 5.33
N THR A 275 4.49 3.42 5.38
CA THR A 275 3.74 4.28 4.47
C THR A 275 4.69 5.35 3.95
N LEU A 276 4.99 5.29 2.64
CA LEU A 276 6.06 6.05 2.01
C LEU A 276 5.54 6.85 0.82
N LEU A 277 5.99 8.09 0.67
CA LEU A 277 5.63 8.97 -0.43
C LEU A 277 6.89 9.38 -1.20
N PHE A 278 6.85 9.22 -2.52
CA PHE A 278 7.98 9.50 -3.40
C PHE A 278 7.59 10.46 -4.51
N ARG A 279 8.61 11.17 -5.06
CA ARG A 279 8.52 11.96 -6.28
C ARG A 279 9.48 11.39 -7.32
N LYS A 280 9.06 11.33 -8.59
CA LYS A 280 9.99 10.96 -9.65
C LYS A 280 11.04 12.06 -9.87
N ARG A 281 12.28 11.67 -10.04
CA ARG A 281 13.33 12.57 -10.56
C ARG A 281 13.03 12.92 -12.01
N ALA A 282 13.37 14.16 -12.36
CA ALA A 282 13.30 14.65 -13.74
C ALA A 282 14.18 13.81 -14.70
#